data_832a7efbc131475797e14e7251bae192
#
_entry.id   832a7efbc131475797e14e7251bae192
#
_cell.length_a   1.000
_cell.length_b   1.000
_cell.length_c   1.000
_cell.angle_alpha   90.00
_cell.angle_beta   90.00
_cell.angle_gamma   90.00
#
_symmetry.space_group_name_H-M   'P 1'
#
loop_
_entity.id
_entity.type
_entity.pdbx_description
1 polymer ?
#
loop_
_entity_poly.entity_id
_entity_poly.type
_entity_poly.pdbx_seq_one_letter_code
_entity_poly.pdbx_strand_id
1 'polypeptide(L)'
;MTLGGGSTLRAMTDFSSGACWVNGQLVDRSTPSISAVDHAIVVGDGVFETLQVAGGTPFALTRHLARLRFSSDGLGLLPPDDDQVRQAVASVLDADPQAGLVRITWSSGAGPLGSSRGDGPGTLIVATQKTNVWEASTRVHLCPWTRNEHGALVGLKTTSYAENVLALDAAHQRQCSEALFLNTAGLLCEGTGTNLFVVVDDQLVTPPLSSGCLAGITRALVLEVTDAQEGDLHPDDLAQASEAFLTSSTRDVQAISRIDDLALPQAPGPQTQAAAVAFAEVLTNRLDP
;
A
#
# COMPACT_ATOMS: atom_id res chain seq x y z
N MET A 1 -43.75 1.47 11.08
CA MET A 1 -42.46 2.18 11.08
C MET A 1 -41.53 1.41 10.20
N THR A 2 -41.39 1.83 8.95
CA THR A 2 -40.56 1.20 7.92
C THR A 2 -39.16 1.79 8.05
N LEU A 3 -38.20 0.96 8.43
CA LEU A 3 -36.79 1.30 8.42
C LEU A 3 -36.28 1.28 6.97
N GLY A 4 -36.09 2.46 6.39
CA GLY A 4 -35.44 2.65 5.12
C GLY A 4 -33.92 2.42 5.24
N GLY A 5 -33.46 1.20 5.01
CA GLY A 5 -32.05 0.89 4.86
C GLY A 5 -31.56 1.39 3.48
N GLY A 6 -30.90 2.53 3.44
CA GLY A 6 -30.10 2.96 2.29
C GLY A 6 -28.85 2.10 2.20
N SER A 7 -28.93 0.96 1.51
CA SER A 7 -27.76 0.22 1.06
C SER A 7 -27.10 0.99 -0.07
N THR A 8 -26.06 1.75 0.22
CA THR A 8 -25.09 2.17 -0.80
C THR A 8 -24.45 0.89 -1.30
N LEU A 9 -24.89 0.42 -2.46
CA LEU A 9 -24.24 -0.66 -3.20
C LEU A 9 -22.77 -0.24 -3.43
N ARG A 10 -21.87 -0.84 -2.65
CA ARG A 10 -20.44 -0.85 -2.93
C ARG A 10 -20.32 -1.41 -4.35
N ALA A 11 -19.86 -0.59 -5.30
CA ALA A 11 -19.61 -1.07 -6.65
C ALA A 11 -18.74 -2.32 -6.52
N MET A 12 -19.27 -3.49 -6.92
CA MET A 12 -18.51 -4.72 -6.90
C MET A 12 -17.35 -4.52 -7.87
N THR A 13 -16.14 -4.42 -7.33
CA THR A 13 -14.93 -4.43 -8.15
C THR A 13 -14.95 -5.75 -8.94
N ASP A 14 -14.89 -5.66 -10.25
CA ASP A 14 -14.83 -6.84 -11.11
C ASP A 14 -13.48 -7.52 -10.95
N PHE A 15 -13.44 -8.56 -10.11
CA PHE A 15 -12.22 -9.32 -9.84
C PHE A 15 -11.84 -10.28 -10.98
N SER A 16 -12.70 -10.45 -11.98
CA SER A 16 -12.45 -11.29 -13.15
C SER A 16 -11.66 -10.57 -14.23
N SER A 17 -11.63 -9.24 -14.21
CA SER A 17 -10.92 -8.44 -15.21
C SER A 17 -9.42 -8.31 -14.90
N GLY A 18 -8.60 -8.18 -15.94
CA GLY A 18 -7.15 -8.04 -15.88
C GLY A 18 -6.39 -9.35 -16.14
N ALA A 19 -5.08 -9.22 -16.40
CA ALA A 19 -4.18 -10.35 -16.64
C ALA A 19 -3.61 -10.92 -15.32
N CYS A 20 -3.27 -12.19 -15.35
CA CYS A 20 -2.57 -12.86 -14.24
C CYS A 20 -1.51 -13.80 -14.80
N TRP A 21 -0.32 -13.76 -14.20
CA TRP A 21 0.81 -14.63 -14.52
C TRP A 21 1.26 -15.37 -13.25
N VAL A 22 1.50 -16.66 -13.36
CA VAL A 22 1.94 -17.51 -12.24
C VAL A 22 3.06 -18.41 -12.72
N ASN A 23 4.23 -18.36 -12.08
CA ASN A 23 5.36 -19.27 -12.27
C ASN A 23 5.68 -19.59 -13.74
N GLY A 24 5.77 -18.59 -14.61
CA GLY A 24 6.17 -18.76 -16.01
C GLY A 24 5.02 -18.71 -17.03
N GLN A 25 3.76 -18.65 -16.60
CA GLN A 25 2.62 -18.72 -17.50
C GLN A 25 1.54 -17.67 -17.21
N LEU A 26 0.96 -17.11 -18.28
CA LEU A 26 -0.31 -16.38 -18.15
C LEU A 26 -1.41 -17.41 -17.84
N VAL A 27 -2.23 -17.08 -16.85
CA VAL A 27 -3.30 -17.97 -16.36
C VAL A 27 -4.64 -17.26 -16.37
N ASP A 28 -5.72 -18.03 -16.50
CA ASP A 28 -7.07 -17.52 -16.30
C ASP A 28 -7.32 -17.30 -14.79
N ARG A 29 -7.70 -16.09 -14.39
CA ARG A 29 -7.97 -15.71 -12.99
C ARG A 29 -9.12 -16.50 -12.36
N SER A 30 -10.01 -17.09 -13.16
CA SER A 30 -11.13 -17.90 -12.70
C SER A 30 -10.74 -19.35 -12.37
N THR A 31 -9.52 -19.77 -12.72
CA THR A 31 -9.04 -21.14 -12.50
C THR A 31 -8.01 -21.21 -11.36
N PRO A 32 -8.00 -22.30 -10.57
CA PRO A 32 -6.97 -22.52 -9.56
C PRO A 32 -5.57 -22.59 -10.20
N SER A 33 -4.67 -21.69 -9.82
CA SER A 33 -3.34 -21.55 -10.43
C SER A 33 -2.21 -21.72 -9.42
N ILE A 34 -2.52 -21.75 -8.14
CA ILE A 34 -1.56 -21.94 -7.04
C ILE A 34 -1.98 -23.09 -6.16
N SER A 35 -1.01 -23.68 -5.44
CA SER A 35 -1.28 -24.77 -4.50
C SER A 35 -2.16 -24.29 -3.33
N ALA A 36 -3.14 -25.10 -2.93
CA ALA A 36 -3.93 -24.83 -1.72
C ALA A 36 -3.08 -24.90 -0.43
N VAL A 37 -1.89 -25.49 -0.49
CA VAL A 37 -0.92 -25.53 0.61
C VAL A 37 0.25 -24.58 0.39
N ASP A 38 0.09 -23.56 -0.46
CA ASP A 38 1.05 -22.46 -0.55
C ASP A 38 1.08 -21.67 0.77
N HIS A 39 2.26 -21.41 1.26
CA HIS A 39 2.45 -20.77 2.57
C HIS A 39 1.90 -19.34 2.63
N ALA A 40 1.82 -18.60 1.52
CA ALA A 40 1.14 -17.32 1.51
C ALA A 40 -0.35 -17.45 1.89
N ILE A 41 -0.99 -18.59 1.54
CA ILE A 41 -2.39 -18.86 1.88
C ILE A 41 -2.50 -19.44 3.30
N VAL A 42 -1.63 -20.39 3.64
CA VAL A 42 -1.74 -21.14 4.91
C VAL A 42 -1.34 -20.29 6.12
N VAL A 43 -0.25 -19.52 6.02
CA VAL A 43 0.34 -18.78 7.16
C VAL A 43 0.76 -17.35 6.82
N GLY A 44 0.50 -16.84 5.63
CA GLY A 44 0.90 -15.49 5.21
C GLY A 44 2.40 -15.31 4.99
N ASP A 45 3.12 -16.40 4.66
CA ASP A 45 4.57 -16.41 4.45
C ASP A 45 4.92 -16.00 3.01
N GLY A 46 4.90 -14.73 2.77
CA GLY A 46 5.19 -14.12 1.48
C GLY A 46 5.31 -12.61 1.56
N VAL A 47 5.75 -12.01 0.49
CA VAL A 47 5.93 -10.56 0.32
C VAL A 47 5.24 -10.08 -0.95
N PHE A 48 4.96 -8.77 -1.02
CA PHE A 48 4.31 -8.24 -2.21
C PHE A 48 4.68 -6.80 -2.51
N GLU A 49 4.51 -6.41 -3.76
CA GLU A 49 4.56 -5.04 -4.22
C GLU A 49 3.27 -4.68 -4.97
N THR A 50 2.93 -3.40 -4.99
CA THR A 50 1.86 -2.85 -5.82
C THR A 50 2.37 -1.58 -6.45
N LEU A 51 2.37 -1.56 -7.78
CA LEU A 51 2.90 -0.49 -8.60
C LEU A 51 1.77 0.16 -9.39
N GLN A 52 1.85 1.47 -9.54
CA GLN A 52 1.05 2.20 -10.53
C GLN A 52 1.58 1.94 -11.93
N VAL A 53 0.70 1.94 -12.92
CA VAL A 53 1.05 1.90 -14.35
C VAL A 53 0.71 3.24 -14.96
N ALA A 54 1.71 3.93 -15.43
CA ALA A 54 1.60 5.23 -16.09
C ALA A 54 1.93 5.08 -17.59
N GLY A 55 0.96 5.37 -18.46
CA GLY A 55 1.16 5.25 -19.91
C GLY A 55 1.59 3.85 -20.38
N GLY A 56 1.11 2.79 -19.73
CA GLY A 56 1.48 1.41 -20.04
C GLY A 56 2.82 0.95 -19.43
N THR A 57 3.49 1.79 -18.65
CA THR A 57 4.78 1.49 -18.02
C THR A 57 4.63 1.44 -16.50
N PRO A 58 5.21 0.42 -15.81
CA PRO A 58 5.17 0.35 -14.36
C PRO A 58 6.06 1.46 -13.77
N PHE A 59 5.48 2.29 -12.90
CA PHE A 59 6.18 3.40 -12.26
C PHE A 59 7.09 2.92 -11.14
N ALA A 60 8.32 3.45 -11.07
CA ALA A 60 9.33 3.19 -10.06
C ALA A 60 9.65 1.69 -9.87
N LEU A 61 9.63 0.91 -10.96
CA LEU A 61 9.79 -0.55 -10.91
C LEU A 61 11.10 -0.96 -10.20
N THR A 62 12.20 -0.25 -10.45
CA THR A 62 13.49 -0.57 -9.81
C THR A 62 13.43 -0.40 -8.29
N ARG A 63 12.80 0.66 -7.77
CA ARG A 63 12.61 0.86 -6.33
C ARG A 63 11.69 -0.21 -5.73
N HIS A 64 10.63 -0.60 -6.43
CA HIS A 64 9.74 -1.66 -5.99
C HIS A 64 10.45 -3.02 -5.94
N LEU A 65 11.28 -3.37 -6.92
CA LEU A 65 12.07 -4.61 -6.90
C LEU A 65 13.11 -4.61 -5.77
N ALA A 66 13.76 -3.47 -5.52
CA ALA A 66 14.68 -3.33 -4.39
C ALA A 66 13.96 -3.57 -3.04
N ARG A 67 12.74 -3.03 -2.86
CA ARG A 67 11.96 -3.25 -1.65
C ARG A 67 11.37 -4.66 -1.57
N LEU A 68 10.99 -5.27 -2.70
CA LEU A 68 10.58 -6.67 -2.75
C LEU A 68 11.71 -7.59 -2.25
N ARG A 69 12.94 -7.33 -2.72
CA ARG A 69 14.15 -8.04 -2.28
C ARG A 69 14.40 -7.81 -0.79
N PHE A 70 14.41 -6.57 -0.34
CA PHE A 70 14.55 -6.22 1.08
C PHE A 70 13.53 -6.94 1.97
N SER A 71 12.25 -6.97 1.56
CA SER A 71 11.20 -7.66 2.30
C SER A 71 11.37 -9.17 2.27
N SER A 72 11.82 -9.75 1.13
CA SER A 72 12.14 -11.18 1.03
C SER A 72 13.27 -11.58 1.96
N ASP A 73 14.38 -10.85 1.93
CA ASP A 73 15.55 -11.09 2.79
C ASP A 73 15.17 -10.98 4.27
N GLY A 74 14.42 -9.93 4.64
CA GLY A 74 13.94 -9.71 6.01
C GLY A 74 13.00 -10.81 6.50
N LEU A 75 12.21 -11.41 5.61
CA LEU A 75 11.36 -12.57 5.91
C LEU A 75 12.14 -13.89 5.83
N GLY A 76 13.43 -13.86 5.43
CA GLY A 76 14.26 -15.04 5.23
C GLY A 76 13.85 -15.91 4.03
N LEU A 77 13.26 -15.29 3.01
CA LEU A 77 12.99 -15.91 1.72
C LEU A 77 14.11 -15.60 0.74
N LEU A 78 14.52 -16.58 -0.07
CA LEU A 78 15.34 -16.28 -1.23
C LEU A 78 14.54 -15.36 -2.15
N PRO A 79 15.04 -14.16 -2.49
CA PRO A 79 14.31 -13.25 -3.37
C PRO A 79 14.05 -13.86 -4.75
N PRO A 80 12.95 -13.48 -5.43
CA PRO A 80 12.74 -13.90 -6.81
C PRO A 80 13.79 -13.25 -7.71
N ASP A 81 14.07 -13.90 -8.84
CA ASP A 81 14.95 -13.33 -9.87
C ASP A 81 14.32 -12.08 -10.49
N ASP A 82 15.06 -10.97 -10.50
CA ASP A 82 14.59 -9.67 -11.00
C ASP A 82 14.19 -9.72 -12.48
N ASP A 83 14.93 -10.44 -13.32
CA ASP A 83 14.64 -10.53 -14.75
C ASP A 83 13.35 -11.33 -14.95
N GLN A 84 13.13 -12.39 -14.17
CA GLN A 84 11.89 -13.14 -14.17
C GLN A 84 10.71 -12.25 -13.76
N VAL A 85 10.85 -11.43 -12.71
CA VAL A 85 9.80 -10.51 -12.27
C VAL A 85 9.52 -9.47 -13.35
N ARG A 86 10.54 -8.87 -13.96
CA ARG A 86 10.40 -7.89 -15.06
C ARG A 86 9.69 -8.51 -16.27
N GLN A 87 10.06 -9.74 -16.64
CA GLN A 87 9.40 -10.47 -17.72
C GLN A 87 7.93 -10.75 -17.40
N ALA A 88 7.61 -11.17 -16.18
CA ALA A 88 6.24 -11.41 -15.75
C ALA A 88 5.40 -10.13 -15.77
N VAL A 89 5.96 -9.00 -15.32
CA VAL A 89 5.31 -7.67 -15.38
C VAL A 89 5.06 -7.28 -16.84
N ALA A 90 6.02 -7.40 -17.73
CA ALA A 90 5.83 -7.13 -19.16
C ALA A 90 4.73 -8.00 -19.74
N SER A 91 4.72 -9.32 -19.45
CA SER A 91 3.73 -10.26 -19.96
C SER A 91 2.29 -9.92 -19.56
N VAL A 92 2.06 -9.47 -18.31
CA VAL A 92 0.71 -9.10 -17.89
C VAL A 92 0.29 -7.75 -18.45
N LEU A 93 1.21 -6.81 -18.66
CA LEU A 93 0.91 -5.51 -19.29
C LEU A 93 0.62 -5.64 -20.78
N ASP A 94 1.31 -6.54 -21.49
CA ASP A 94 1.00 -6.88 -22.88
C ASP A 94 -0.38 -7.52 -23.01
N ALA A 95 -0.76 -8.37 -22.05
CA ALA A 95 -2.07 -9.03 -22.03
C ALA A 95 -3.21 -8.11 -21.54
N ASP A 96 -2.92 -7.06 -20.76
CA ASP A 96 -3.87 -6.09 -20.27
C ASP A 96 -3.34 -4.64 -20.46
N PRO A 97 -3.45 -4.08 -21.68
CA PRO A 97 -2.98 -2.72 -21.97
C PRO A 97 -3.73 -1.60 -21.23
N GLN A 98 -4.84 -1.93 -20.55
CA GLN A 98 -5.63 -0.99 -19.75
C GLN A 98 -5.32 -1.09 -18.24
N ALA A 99 -4.33 -1.89 -17.87
CA ALA A 99 -3.89 -2.01 -16.49
C ALA A 99 -3.50 -0.64 -15.93
N GLY A 100 -4.02 -0.32 -14.75
CA GLY A 100 -3.63 0.87 -13.98
C GLY A 100 -2.74 0.53 -12.79
N LEU A 101 -2.76 -0.73 -12.37
CA LEU A 101 -1.96 -1.25 -11.26
C LEU A 101 -1.39 -2.63 -11.63
N VAL A 102 -0.18 -2.91 -11.14
CA VAL A 102 0.43 -4.24 -11.13
C VAL A 102 0.69 -4.64 -9.68
N ARG A 103 0.28 -5.84 -9.30
CA ARG A 103 0.65 -6.46 -8.03
C ARG A 103 1.60 -7.62 -8.29
N ILE A 104 2.74 -7.62 -7.63
CA ILE A 104 3.73 -8.70 -7.59
C ILE A 104 3.62 -9.35 -6.22
N THR A 105 3.48 -10.67 -6.17
CA THR A 105 3.46 -11.44 -4.91
C THR A 105 4.48 -12.57 -5.04
N TRP A 106 5.31 -12.72 -4.00
CA TRP A 106 6.29 -13.79 -3.89
C TRP A 106 6.09 -14.53 -2.56
N SER A 107 5.95 -15.83 -2.60
CA SER A 107 5.80 -16.67 -1.40
C SER A 107 6.88 -17.74 -1.31
N SER A 108 7.00 -18.37 -0.14
CA SER A 108 7.87 -19.53 0.04
C SER A 108 7.40 -20.78 -0.73
N GLY A 109 6.25 -20.72 -1.41
CA GLY A 109 5.69 -21.82 -2.18
C GLY A 109 4.92 -22.83 -1.34
N ALA A 110 4.66 -24.00 -1.92
CA ALA A 110 3.94 -25.09 -1.24
C ALA A 110 4.79 -25.70 -0.13
N GLY A 111 4.16 -25.92 1.03
CA GLY A 111 4.85 -26.47 2.19
C GLY A 111 3.91 -27.18 3.16
N PRO A 112 4.42 -27.62 4.33
CA PRO A 112 3.61 -28.16 5.40
C PRO A 112 2.54 -27.18 5.88
N LEU A 113 1.47 -27.67 6.51
CA LEU A 113 0.36 -26.81 7.00
C LEU A 113 0.73 -25.95 8.23
N GLY A 114 1.88 -26.21 8.84
CA GLY A 114 2.40 -25.42 9.97
C GLY A 114 3.41 -24.35 9.54
N SER A 115 4.18 -23.82 10.51
CA SER A 115 5.13 -22.74 10.28
C SER A 115 6.46 -23.16 9.63
N SER A 116 6.69 -24.46 9.43
CA SER A 116 7.91 -24.96 8.75
C SER A 116 7.75 -24.80 7.24
N ARG A 117 8.74 -24.19 6.59
CA ARG A 117 8.78 -24.07 5.13
C ARG A 117 9.07 -25.41 4.46
N GLY A 118 8.56 -25.59 3.25
CA GLY A 118 8.97 -26.68 2.36
C GLY A 118 10.30 -26.37 1.66
N ASP A 119 10.87 -27.38 1.02
CA ASP A 119 12.10 -27.27 0.21
C ASP A 119 11.79 -26.96 -1.28
N GLY A 120 10.54 -26.70 -1.62
CA GLY A 120 10.08 -26.41 -2.98
C GLY A 120 10.47 -25.01 -3.46
N PRO A 121 10.28 -24.74 -4.76
CA PRO A 121 10.45 -23.39 -5.29
C PRO A 121 9.38 -22.47 -4.74
N GLY A 122 9.72 -21.18 -4.61
CA GLY A 122 8.74 -20.14 -4.30
C GLY A 122 7.67 -19.98 -5.40
N THR A 123 6.59 -19.30 -5.06
CA THR A 123 5.52 -18.98 -6.01
C THR A 123 5.56 -17.50 -6.35
N LEU A 124 5.78 -17.17 -7.63
CA LEU A 124 5.70 -15.83 -8.16
C LEU A 124 4.37 -15.62 -8.86
N ILE A 125 3.62 -14.61 -8.39
CA ILE A 125 2.34 -14.21 -8.97
C ILE A 125 2.45 -12.73 -9.37
N VAL A 126 2.07 -12.41 -10.61
CA VAL A 126 1.95 -11.02 -11.08
C VAL A 126 0.55 -10.83 -11.65
N ALA A 127 -0.17 -9.84 -11.17
CA ALA A 127 -1.55 -9.60 -11.60
C ALA A 127 -1.79 -8.10 -11.83
N THR A 128 -2.65 -7.79 -12.81
CA THR A 128 -3.06 -6.41 -13.11
C THR A 128 -4.42 -6.09 -12.51
N GLN A 129 -4.68 -4.81 -12.34
CA GLN A 129 -5.97 -4.26 -11.97
C GLN A 129 -6.13 -2.88 -12.60
N LYS A 130 -7.36 -2.44 -12.82
CA LYS A 130 -7.65 -1.06 -13.18
C LYS A 130 -7.30 -0.11 -12.04
N THR A 131 -6.93 1.13 -12.37
CA THR A 131 -6.70 2.18 -11.36
C THR A 131 -7.95 2.42 -10.53
N ASN A 132 -7.77 2.56 -9.23
CA ASN A 132 -8.84 3.06 -8.36
C ASN A 132 -9.05 4.55 -8.62
N VAL A 133 -10.30 4.98 -8.66
CA VAL A 133 -10.64 6.40 -8.69
C VAL A 133 -10.84 6.86 -7.24
N TRP A 134 -10.03 7.82 -6.82
CA TRP A 134 -10.11 8.39 -5.48
C TRP A 134 -10.70 9.79 -5.53
N GLU A 135 -11.45 10.16 -4.50
CA GLU A 135 -11.87 11.52 -4.25
C GLU A 135 -10.66 12.43 -4.00
N ALA A 136 -10.79 13.73 -4.25
CA ALA A 136 -9.71 14.72 -4.01
C ALA A 136 -9.26 14.76 -2.53
N SER A 137 -10.16 14.46 -1.62
CA SER A 137 -9.86 14.32 -0.20
C SER A 137 -10.58 13.11 0.39
N THR A 138 -10.09 12.63 1.54
CA THR A 138 -10.66 11.48 2.21
C THR A 138 -10.88 11.71 3.70
N ARG A 139 -11.65 10.82 4.32
CA ARG A 139 -11.82 10.71 5.77
C ARG A 139 -11.04 9.51 6.25
N VAL A 140 -10.37 9.64 7.38
CA VAL A 140 -9.59 8.57 8.01
C VAL A 140 -10.06 8.32 9.44
N HIS A 141 -9.86 7.09 9.91
CA HIS A 141 -10.17 6.66 11.26
C HIS A 141 -8.88 6.33 12.01
N LEU A 142 -8.70 6.89 13.20
CA LEU A 142 -7.63 6.47 14.10
C LEU A 142 -8.05 5.16 14.76
N CYS A 143 -7.48 4.04 14.31
CA CYS A 143 -7.93 2.74 14.77
C CYS A 143 -7.45 2.43 16.20
N PRO A 144 -8.17 1.56 16.94
CA PRO A 144 -7.85 1.28 18.33
C PRO A 144 -6.66 0.32 18.53
N TRP A 145 -6.15 -0.26 17.45
CA TRP A 145 -5.01 -1.18 17.50
C TRP A 145 -3.70 -0.44 17.21
N THR A 146 -2.63 -0.91 17.81
CA THR A 146 -1.29 -0.31 17.66
C THR A 146 -0.42 -1.13 16.71
N ARG A 147 0.34 -0.44 15.88
CA ARG A 147 1.45 -1.04 15.13
C ARG A 147 2.60 -1.30 16.09
N ASN A 148 3.06 -2.54 16.21
CA ASN A 148 4.21 -2.85 17.04
C ASN A 148 5.51 -2.61 16.26
N GLU A 149 6.16 -1.47 16.52
CA GLU A 149 7.43 -1.07 15.90
C GLU A 149 8.62 -1.94 16.30
N HIS A 150 8.41 -2.86 17.22
CA HIS A 150 9.43 -3.87 17.65
C HIS A 150 9.10 -5.27 17.10
N GLY A 151 8.06 -5.38 16.26
CA GLY A 151 7.65 -6.66 15.69
C GLY A 151 8.63 -7.19 14.63
N ALA A 152 8.69 -8.50 14.45
CA ALA A 152 9.60 -9.14 13.48
C ALA A 152 9.30 -8.77 12.01
N LEU A 153 8.12 -8.25 11.72
CA LEU A 153 7.69 -7.91 10.35
C LEU A 153 7.73 -6.39 10.07
N VAL A 154 8.26 -5.59 11.00
CA VAL A 154 8.35 -4.13 10.85
C VAL A 154 9.19 -3.76 9.64
N GLY A 155 8.70 -2.82 8.85
CA GLY A 155 9.36 -2.37 7.62
C GLY A 155 9.29 -3.34 6.46
N LEU A 156 8.75 -4.56 6.64
CA LEU A 156 8.59 -5.56 5.58
C LEU A 156 7.19 -5.51 4.97
N LYS A 157 7.11 -5.59 3.64
CA LYS A 157 5.85 -5.61 2.91
C LYS A 157 5.39 -7.06 2.69
N THR A 158 4.82 -7.68 3.74
CA THR A 158 4.47 -9.11 3.77
C THR A 158 3.00 -9.36 3.40
N THR A 159 2.66 -10.62 3.08
CA THR A 159 1.27 -11.06 2.87
C THR A 159 0.49 -11.25 4.17
N SER A 160 1.14 -11.16 5.34
CA SER A 160 0.51 -11.19 6.67
C SER A 160 -0.23 -9.87 6.97
N TYR A 161 -1.31 -9.61 6.23
CA TYR A 161 -2.02 -8.31 6.20
C TYR A 161 -3.35 -8.31 6.97
N ALA A 162 -3.62 -9.34 7.79
CA ALA A 162 -4.90 -9.49 8.50
C ALA A 162 -5.20 -8.29 9.41
N GLU A 163 -4.20 -7.75 10.11
CA GLU A 163 -4.34 -6.57 10.97
C GLU A 163 -4.76 -5.32 10.16
N ASN A 164 -4.15 -5.11 8.99
CA ASN A 164 -4.49 -4.01 8.09
C ASN A 164 -5.92 -4.16 7.53
N VAL A 165 -6.35 -5.40 7.23
CA VAL A 165 -7.72 -5.68 6.78
C VAL A 165 -8.74 -5.34 7.86
N LEU A 166 -8.49 -5.75 9.12
CA LEU A 166 -9.36 -5.43 10.25
C LEU A 166 -9.45 -3.92 10.50
N ALA A 167 -8.31 -3.21 10.45
CA ALA A 167 -8.28 -1.77 10.64
C ALA A 167 -9.04 -1.03 9.53
N LEU A 168 -8.85 -1.45 8.28
CA LEU A 168 -9.57 -0.87 7.15
C LEU A 168 -11.08 -1.14 7.22
N ASP A 169 -11.51 -2.32 7.66
CA ASP A 169 -12.92 -2.64 7.86
C ASP A 169 -13.54 -1.75 8.94
N ALA A 170 -12.83 -1.53 10.06
CA ALA A 170 -13.26 -0.61 11.12
C ALA A 170 -13.41 0.84 10.61
N ALA A 171 -12.51 1.29 9.73
CA ALA A 171 -12.62 2.59 9.07
C ALA A 171 -13.85 2.66 8.15
N HIS A 172 -14.09 1.63 7.34
CA HIS A 172 -15.24 1.56 6.45
C HIS A 172 -16.57 1.61 7.21
N GLN A 173 -16.68 0.96 8.38
CA GLN A 173 -17.86 1.04 9.25
C GLN A 173 -18.12 2.47 9.74
N ARG A 174 -17.11 3.34 9.74
CA ARG A 174 -17.17 4.77 10.08
C ARG A 174 -17.21 5.70 8.87
N GLN A 175 -17.43 5.13 7.68
CA GLN A 175 -17.43 5.87 6.40
C GLN A 175 -16.10 6.60 6.13
N CYS A 176 -14.99 6.02 6.59
CA CYS A 176 -13.63 6.44 6.29
C CYS A 176 -13.03 5.50 5.25
N SER A 177 -12.17 6.00 4.36
CA SER A 177 -11.54 5.17 3.32
C SER A 177 -10.19 4.60 3.73
N GLU A 178 -9.69 4.99 4.91
CA GLU A 178 -8.40 4.54 5.45
C GLU A 178 -8.44 4.56 6.98
N ALA A 179 -7.62 3.71 7.62
CA ALA A 179 -7.35 3.77 9.04
C ALA A 179 -5.89 4.14 9.30
N LEU A 180 -5.65 4.94 10.33
CA LEU A 180 -4.32 5.27 10.84
C LEU A 180 -4.01 4.44 12.09
N PHE A 181 -2.77 3.98 12.19
CA PHE A 181 -2.23 3.33 13.37
C PHE A 181 -1.38 4.29 14.20
N LEU A 182 -1.49 4.16 15.50
CA LEU A 182 -0.43 4.57 16.41
C LEU A 182 0.54 3.39 16.60
N ASN A 183 1.77 3.69 17.01
CA ASN A 183 2.71 2.67 17.47
C ASN A 183 2.57 2.40 18.98
N THR A 184 3.38 1.50 19.55
CA THR A 184 3.31 1.17 20.97
C THR A 184 3.76 2.29 21.89
N ALA A 185 4.53 3.27 21.37
CA ALA A 185 4.87 4.50 22.09
C ALA A 185 3.74 5.55 22.05
N GLY A 186 2.61 5.27 21.38
CA GLY A 186 1.49 6.18 21.24
C GLY A 186 1.69 7.28 20.19
N LEU A 187 2.70 7.14 19.31
CA LEU A 187 2.98 8.07 18.23
C LEU A 187 2.26 7.65 16.94
N LEU A 188 1.96 8.61 16.07
CA LEU A 188 1.45 8.34 14.73
C LEU A 188 2.46 7.51 13.93
N CYS A 189 1.96 6.52 13.19
CA CYS A 189 2.80 5.60 12.43
C CYS A 189 2.46 5.67 10.93
N GLU A 190 1.42 4.99 10.50
CA GLU A 190 1.04 4.89 9.08
C GLU A 190 -0.44 4.51 8.92
N GLY A 191 -0.93 4.50 7.68
CA GLY A 191 -2.23 3.91 7.36
C GLY A 191 -2.17 2.40 7.10
N THR A 192 -3.31 1.79 6.73
CA THR A 192 -3.36 0.36 6.40
C THR A 192 -2.61 0.02 5.11
N GLY A 193 -2.50 0.96 4.19
CA GLY A 193 -1.77 0.83 2.93
C GLY A 193 -1.12 2.14 2.48
N THR A 194 -0.95 3.09 3.38
CA THR A 194 -0.50 4.46 3.11
C THR A 194 0.49 4.94 4.16
N ASN A 195 1.34 5.92 3.79
CA ASN A 195 2.05 6.72 4.78
C ASN A 195 1.31 8.05 5.01
N LEU A 196 1.55 8.67 6.16
CA LEU A 196 0.93 9.91 6.60
C LEU A 196 1.91 11.08 6.51
N PHE A 197 1.42 12.23 6.07
CA PHE A 197 2.08 13.53 6.17
C PHE A 197 1.13 14.51 6.85
N VAL A 198 1.67 15.37 7.70
CA VAL A 198 0.91 16.36 8.49
C VAL A 198 1.62 17.70 8.43
N VAL A 199 0.87 18.79 8.31
CA VAL A 199 1.41 20.16 8.41
C VAL A 199 1.09 20.71 9.79
N VAL A 200 2.12 20.87 10.61
CA VAL A 200 2.06 21.42 11.97
C VAL A 200 3.08 22.56 12.05
N ASP A 201 2.68 23.71 12.60
CA ASP A 201 3.53 24.91 12.71
C ASP A 201 4.20 25.30 11.37
N ASP A 202 3.44 25.23 10.29
CA ASP A 202 3.88 25.44 8.90
C ASP A 202 4.96 24.47 8.39
N GLN A 203 5.29 23.41 9.15
CA GLN A 203 6.23 22.39 8.75
C GLN A 203 5.50 21.15 8.24
N LEU A 204 5.94 20.62 7.10
CA LEU A 204 5.46 19.34 6.57
C LEU A 204 6.27 18.20 7.19
N VAL A 205 5.62 17.36 7.97
CA VAL A 205 6.24 16.29 8.75
C VAL A 205 5.60 14.94 8.42
N THR A 206 6.42 13.89 8.37
CA THR A 206 5.98 12.49 8.23
C THR A 206 6.61 11.65 9.34
N PRO A 207 5.90 10.65 9.91
CA PRO A 207 6.50 9.73 10.87
C PRO A 207 7.80 9.11 10.35
N PRO A 208 8.86 9.02 11.16
CA PRO A 208 10.13 8.40 10.77
C PRO A 208 9.97 6.88 10.65
N LEU A 209 10.89 6.22 9.97
CA LEU A 209 10.86 4.76 9.83
C LEU A 209 10.95 4.03 11.19
N SER A 210 11.56 4.66 12.20
CA SER A 210 11.59 4.17 13.59
C SER A 210 10.21 4.09 14.24
N SER A 211 9.19 4.80 13.70
CA SER A 211 7.80 4.65 14.15
C SER A 211 7.20 3.28 13.84
N GLY A 212 7.86 2.48 13.00
CA GLY A 212 7.39 1.19 12.52
C GLY A 212 6.67 1.25 11.17
N CYS A 213 6.59 2.42 10.55
CA CYS A 213 5.95 2.58 9.26
C CYS A 213 6.78 1.95 8.13
N LEU A 214 6.10 1.53 7.06
CA LEU A 214 6.75 1.04 5.85
C LEU A 214 7.52 2.18 5.16
N ALA A 215 8.72 1.89 4.65
CA ALA A 215 9.45 2.77 3.74
C ALA A 215 8.71 2.87 2.39
N GLY A 216 7.66 3.71 2.34
CA GLY A 216 6.82 3.89 1.17
C GLY A 216 7.58 4.53 0.02
N ILE A 217 7.41 4.02 -1.22
CA ILE A 217 8.10 4.60 -2.39
C ILE A 217 7.53 5.97 -2.71
N THR A 218 6.21 6.14 -2.70
CA THR A 218 5.59 7.47 -2.85
C THR A 218 6.02 8.42 -1.73
N ARG A 219 6.08 7.93 -0.46
CA ARG A 219 6.62 8.70 0.67
C ARG A 219 8.04 9.19 0.40
N ALA A 220 8.93 8.29 -0.04
CA ALA A 220 10.32 8.64 -0.33
C ALA A 220 10.41 9.69 -1.44
N LEU A 221 9.63 9.54 -2.52
CA LEU A 221 9.61 10.50 -3.62
C LEU A 221 9.06 11.87 -3.17
N VAL A 222 8.05 11.91 -2.31
CA VAL A 222 7.55 13.18 -1.75
C VAL A 222 8.63 13.85 -0.89
N LEU A 223 9.37 13.11 -0.05
CA LEU A 223 10.51 13.63 0.72
C LEU A 223 11.63 14.17 -0.18
N GLU A 224 11.86 13.56 -1.36
CA GLU A 224 12.88 14.00 -2.32
C GLU A 224 12.51 15.29 -3.07
N VAL A 225 11.21 15.59 -3.21
CA VAL A 225 10.73 16.72 -4.05
C VAL A 225 10.03 17.82 -3.28
N THR A 226 10.01 17.73 -1.94
CA THR A 226 9.44 18.74 -1.04
C THR A 226 10.40 19.04 0.12
N ASP A 227 10.08 20.04 0.94
CA ASP A 227 10.82 20.35 2.17
C ASP A 227 10.32 19.52 3.39
N ALA A 228 9.59 18.41 3.14
CA ALA A 228 9.08 17.55 4.19
C ALA A 228 10.21 16.91 5.00
N GLN A 229 9.98 16.78 6.31
CA GLN A 229 10.94 16.22 7.25
C GLN A 229 10.36 15.01 7.96
N GLU A 230 11.24 14.08 8.39
CA GLU A 230 10.86 13.02 9.31
C GLU A 230 10.84 13.54 10.72
N GLY A 231 9.78 13.24 11.47
CA GLY A 231 9.64 13.65 12.88
C GLY A 231 8.56 12.84 13.59
N ASP A 232 8.73 12.68 14.89
CA ASP A 232 7.71 12.07 15.72
C ASP A 232 6.49 12.97 15.78
N LEU A 233 5.32 12.38 15.60
CA LEU A 233 4.03 13.05 15.63
C LEU A 233 3.15 12.41 16.71
N HIS A 234 2.64 13.23 17.62
CA HIS A 234 1.64 12.79 18.59
C HIS A 234 0.21 12.92 18.02
N PRO A 235 -0.76 12.15 18.50
CA PRO A 235 -2.16 12.34 18.09
C PRO A 235 -2.67 13.76 18.35
N ASP A 236 -2.15 14.44 19.38
CA ASP A 236 -2.52 15.82 19.72
C ASP A 236 -2.06 16.82 18.65
N ASP A 237 -1.00 16.53 17.90
CA ASP A 237 -0.53 17.37 16.80
C ASP A 237 -1.57 17.48 15.69
N LEU A 238 -2.41 16.43 15.51
CA LEU A 238 -3.51 16.45 14.54
C LEU A 238 -4.52 17.56 14.84
N ALA A 239 -4.74 17.90 16.12
CA ALA A 239 -5.65 18.98 16.51
C ALA A 239 -5.11 20.38 16.15
N GLN A 240 -3.81 20.49 15.93
CA GLN A 240 -3.12 21.73 15.55
C GLN A 240 -2.76 21.73 14.05
N ALA A 241 -2.96 20.61 13.36
CA ALA A 241 -2.63 20.45 11.96
C ALA A 241 -3.50 21.35 11.08
N SER A 242 -2.86 22.09 10.19
CA SER A 242 -3.56 22.86 9.15
C SER A 242 -3.99 21.96 7.97
N GLU A 243 -3.17 20.97 7.63
CA GLU A 243 -3.35 20.03 6.54
C GLU A 243 -2.82 18.65 6.94
N ALA A 244 -3.34 17.62 6.30
CA ALA A 244 -2.72 16.30 6.27
C ALA A 244 -3.04 15.59 4.96
N PHE A 245 -2.19 14.64 4.56
CA PHE A 245 -2.42 13.81 3.39
C PHE A 245 -1.81 12.41 3.54
N LEU A 246 -2.33 11.50 2.72
CA LEU A 246 -1.86 10.13 2.59
C LEU A 246 -1.01 9.98 1.33
N THR A 247 -0.04 9.07 1.36
CA THR A 247 0.74 8.69 0.18
C THR A 247 0.76 7.18 -0.03
N SER A 248 0.56 6.74 -1.26
CA SER A 248 0.77 5.35 -1.68
C SER A 248 0.83 5.24 -3.20
N SER A 249 1.28 4.10 -3.73
CA SER A 249 1.28 3.81 -5.18
C SER A 249 -0.13 3.72 -5.80
N THR A 250 -1.19 3.75 -5.01
CA THR A 250 -2.58 3.68 -5.50
C THR A 250 -3.37 4.97 -5.28
N ARG A 251 -2.89 5.87 -4.42
CA ARG A 251 -3.54 7.13 -4.06
C ARG A 251 -2.71 8.35 -4.45
N ASP A 252 -1.45 8.17 -4.83
CA ASP A 252 -0.49 9.26 -5.03
C ASP A 252 -0.37 10.12 -3.77
N VAL A 253 -0.77 11.38 -3.83
CA VAL A 253 -0.91 12.31 -2.71
C VAL A 253 -2.40 12.64 -2.57
N GLN A 254 -3.05 12.11 -1.54
CA GLN A 254 -4.48 12.32 -1.30
C GLN A 254 -4.71 13.09 0.01
N ALA A 255 -5.36 14.25 -0.07
CA ALA A 255 -5.68 15.08 1.10
C ALA A 255 -6.56 14.33 2.11
N ILE A 256 -6.38 14.60 3.40
CA ILE A 256 -7.27 14.19 4.48
C ILE A 256 -8.17 15.38 4.83
N SER A 257 -9.48 15.21 4.76
CA SER A 257 -10.45 16.23 5.16
C SER A 257 -10.90 16.09 6.60
N ARG A 258 -10.83 14.86 7.17
CA ARG A 258 -11.31 14.58 8.51
C ARG A 258 -10.59 13.36 9.09
N ILE A 259 -10.26 13.43 10.37
CA ILE A 259 -9.75 12.31 11.17
C ILE A 259 -10.75 12.10 12.31
N ASP A 260 -11.51 11.00 12.26
CA ASP A 260 -12.69 10.77 13.13
C ASP A 260 -13.61 12.00 13.18
N ASP A 261 -13.77 12.62 14.33
CA ASP A 261 -14.60 13.83 14.52
C ASP A 261 -13.84 15.13 14.24
N LEU A 262 -12.52 15.09 14.11
CA LEU A 262 -11.67 16.26 13.85
C LEU A 262 -11.69 16.60 12.35
N ALA A 263 -12.27 17.73 11.99
CA ALA A 263 -12.17 18.26 10.63
C ALA A 263 -10.87 19.05 10.48
N LEU A 264 -10.11 18.78 9.43
CA LEU A 264 -8.92 19.58 9.11
C LEU A 264 -9.34 20.89 8.41
N PRO A 265 -8.66 22.02 8.72
CA PRO A 265 -9.02 23.33 8.17
C PRO A 265 -8.93 23.41 6.65
N GLN A 266 -7.98 22.68 6.04
CA GLN A 266 -7.68 22.72 4.61
C GLN A 266 -7.50 21.32 4.03
N ALA A 267 -8.27 20.97 2.99
CA ALA A 267 -8.22 19.65 2.34
C ALA A 267 -8.66 19.69 0.86
N PRO A 268 -7.75 19.81 -0.11
CA PRO A 268 -6.31 20.01 0.07
C PRO A 268 -5.96 21.46 0.42
N GLY A 269 -4.95 21.64 1.26
CA GLY A 269 -4.32 22.94 1.51
C GLY A 269 -3.10 23.18 0.61
N PRO A 270 -2.42 24.32 0.74
CA PRO A 270 -1.32 24.73 -0.13
C PRO A 270 -0.14 23.73 -0.17
N GLN A 271 0.29 23.19 0.97
CA GLN A 271 1.41 22.25 1.01
C GLN A 271 1.03 20.89 0.42
N THR A 272 -0.19 20.42 0.69
CA THR A 272 -0.72 19.20 0.05
C THR A 272 -0.79 19.36 -1.48
N GLN A 273 -1.27 20.51 -1.97
CA GLN A 273 -1.31 20.79 -3.41
C GLN A 273 0.08 20.84 -4.02
N ALA A 274 1.03 21.51 -3.37
CA ALA A 274 2.43 21.58 -3.82
C ALA A 274 3.06 20.18 -3.89
N ALA A 275 2.88 19.35 -2.87
CA ALA A 275 3.35 17.97 -2.85
C ALA A 275 2.71 17.12 -3.98
N ALA A 276 1.41 17.27 -4.21
CA ALA A 276 0.70 16.55 -5.27
C ALA A 276 1.20 16.95 -6.67
N VAL A 277 1.44 18.25 -6.91
CA VAL A 277 1.99 18.74 -8.18
C VAL A 277 3.42 18.24 -8.37
N ALA A 278 4.29 18.37 -7.38
CA ALA A 278 5.66 17.91 -7.46
C ALA A 278 5.76 16.40 -7.70
N PHE A 279 4.93 15.60 -7.03
CA PHE A 279 4.89 14.15 -7.26
C PHE A 279 4.36 13.82 -8.67
N ALA A 280 3.33 14.51 -9.16
CA ALA A 280 2.79 14.32 -10.52
C ALA A 280 3.84 14.65 -11.61
N GLU A 281 4.71 15.62 -11.37
CA GLU A 281 5.84 15.93 -12.26
C GLU A 281 6.84 14.76 -12.30
N VAL A 282 7.16 14.14 -11.15
CA VAL A 282 8.00 12.94 -11.12
C VAL A 282 7.35 11.80 -11.91
N LEU A 283 6.06 11.54 -11.64
CA LEU A 283 5.30 10.48 -12.31
C LEU A 283 5.25 10.66 -13.83
N THR A 284 5.20 11.90 -14.31
CA THR A 284 5.12 12.21 -15.73
C THR A 284 6.48 12.16 -16.42
N ASN A 285 7.54 12.64 -15.77
CA ASN A 285 8.84 12.89 -16.40
C ASN A 285 9.89 11.83 -16.09
N ARG A 286 9.69 11.00 -15.08
CA ARG A 286 10.67 10.00 -14.58
C ARG A 286 9.95 8.71 -14.21
N LEU A 287 9.71 7.83 -15.19
CA LEU A 287 8.93 6.60 -14.95
C LEU A 287 9.63 5.60 -14.02
N ASP A 288 10.95 5.61 -13.94
CA ASP A 288 11.72 4.78 -12.98
C ASP A 288 12.74 5.67 -12.23
N PRO A 289 12.25 6.56 -11.33
CA PRO A 289 13.03 7.56 -10.62
C PRO A 289 14.00 6.96 -9.60
#